data_4b4b017efa925fef74e9f504754639e8
#
_entry.id   4b4b017efa925fef74e9f504754639e8
#
_cell.length_a   1.000
_cell.length_b   1.000
_cell.length_c   1.000
_cell.angle_alpha   90.00
_cell.angle_beta   90.00
_cell.angle_gamma   90.00
#
_symmetry.space_group_name_H-M   'P 1'
#
loop_
_entity.id
_entity.type
_entity.pdbx_description
1 polymer ?
#
loop_
_entity_poly.entity_id
_entity_poly.type
_entity_poly.pdbx_seq_one_letter_code
_entity_poly.pdbx_strand_id
1 'polypeptide(L)'
;MIQALINRYKRMRTERFLRQTYQYQYAFVGMGQHSLTNLYPVLHYLGVPLKYICVTSERKARLIEQKFTGVKVTISLCEILNDSDVKGVFVSASPSAHFSIASQVLRSGKSLFIEKPPCQSLEELDQLIDLQRLYGSPVSMVGLQKRYAPVVQLLKQRLSKEHLISYDLHYLTGAYPEGDCLLDLYIHPLDLVCHLFGKPEILACHQVAKDSYILMLQHPNIVGTLELSISYTWTAAEESLKVCTQSCIYNLLKMEELTFLRKTPSLLGIPVEKIRPPYKAIKYLYARNDFAPILTNNQIYSQGYFNEISAFVESVEKIANRSTFGRLPLGDERRRLPKQEGKNVFTGLQSIRDTYQLISTFKTISV
;
A
#
# COMPACT_ATOMS: atom_id res chain seq x y z
N MET A 1 -42.70 0.32 -8.61
CA MET A 1 -41.82 -0.81 -8.20
C MET A 1 -40.35 -0.46 -8.33
N ILE A 2 -39.83 -0.05 -9.47
CA ILE A 2 -38.38 0.32 -9.69
C ILE A 2 -37.95 1.44 -8.77
N GLN A 3 -38.73 2.53 -8.61
CA GLN A 3 -38.38 3.64 -7.73
C GLN A 3 -38.25 3.22 -6.25
N ALA A 4 -39.06 2.28 -5.80
CA ALA A 4 -38.97 1.74 -4.43
C ALA A 4 -37.68 0.94 -4.23
N LEU A 5 -37.23 0.17 -5.24
CA LEU A 5 -35.94 -0.54 -5.22
C LEU A 5 -34.77 0.43 -5.20
N ILE A 6 -34.81 1.49 -6.02
CA ILE A 6 -33.78 2.53 -6.03
C ILE A 6 -33.67 3.21 -4.66
N ASN A 7 -34.80 3.60 -4.07
CA ASN A 7 -34.84 4.25 -2.76
C ASN A 7 -34.34 3.32 -1.65
N ARG A 8 -34.71 2.03 -1.71
CA ARG A 8 -34.20 1.00 -0.78
C ARG A 8 -32.69 0.84 -0.92
N TYR A 9 -32.17 0.77 -2.14
CA TYR A 9 -30.72 0.69 -2.39
C TYR A 9 -29.97 1.92 -1.84
N LYS A 10 -30.46 3.14 -2.13
CA LYS A 10 -29.86 4.40 -1.63
C LYS A 10 -29.82 4.40 -0.09
N ARG A 11 -30.92 4.05 0.56
CA ARG A 11 -31.00 3.96 2.02
C ARG A 11 -30.03 2.93 2.58
N MET A 12 -30.00 1.71 2.04
CA MET A 12 -29.11 0.65 2.46
C MET A 12 -27.63 1.06 2.34
N ARG A 13 -27.25 1.76 1.26
CA ARG A 13 -25.89 2.25 1.05
C ARG A 13 -25.48 3.28 2.10
N THR A 14 -26.34 4.24 2.40
CA THR A 14 -26.11 5.27 3.42
C THR A 14 -26.05 4.64 4.83
N GLU A 15 -27.01 3.79 5.16
CA GLU A 15 -27.06 3.11 6.46
C GLU A 15 -25.83 2.21 6.67
N ARG A 16 -25.36 1.54 5.64
CA ARG A 16 -24.16 0.70 5.73
C ARG A 16 -22.94 1.51 6.14
N PHE A 17 -22.74 2.67 5.53
CA PHE A 17 -21.63 3.56 5.89
C PHE A 17 -21.78 4.09 7.31
N LEU A 18 -22.96 4.57 7.70
CA LEU A 18 -23.23 5.12 9.04
C LEU A 18 -23.18 4.07 10.16
N ARG A 19 -23.42 2.80 9.84
CA ARG A 19 -23.32 1.69 10.79
C ARG A 19 -21.91 1.13 10.95
N GLN A 20 -20.98 1.54 10.09
CA GLN A 20 -19.58 1.14 10.22
C GLN A 20 -18.96 1.86 11.43
N THR A 21 -18.81 1.15 12.52
CA THR A 21 -18.18 1.66 13.76
C THR A 21 -17.04 0.73 14.13
N TYR A 22 -16.00 1.32 14.68
CA TYR A 22 -14.86 0.60 15.22
C TYR A 22 -14.97 0.60 16.75
N GLN A 23 -14.61 -0.52 17.38
CA GLN A 23 -14.82 -0.73 18.81
C GLN A 23 -13.59 -0.38 19.66
N TYR A 24 -12.40 -0.45 19.04
CA TYR A 24 -11.14 -0.29 19.74
C TYR A 24 -10.55 1.10 19.56
N GLN A 25 -9.74 1.49 20.55
CA GLN A 25 -9.03 2.76 20.51
C GLN A 25 -7.69 2.60 19.81
N TYR A 26 -7.30 3.65 19.10
CA TYR A 26 -6.04 3.73 18.36
C TYR A 26 -5.22 4.93 18.82
N ALA A 27 -3.93 4.90 18.54
CA ALA A 27 -3.02 6.01 18.74
C ALA A 27 -2.27 6.36 17.46
N PHE A 28 -1.87 7.62 17.32
CA PHE A 28 -1.09 8.10 16.19
C PHE A 28 0.23 8.71 16.70
N VAL A 29 1.37 8.21 16.24
CA VAL A 29 2.71 8.66 16.61
C VAL A 29 3.36 9.37 15.42
N GLY A 30 3.68 10.65 15.61
CA GLY A 30 4.19 11.52 14.56
C GLY A 30 3.06 12.22 13.78
N MET A 31 3.18 13.52 13.59
CA MET A 31 2.19 14.31 12.85
C MET A 31 2.94 15.28 11.94
N GLY A 32 3.48 14.76 10.85
CA GLY A 32 4.14 15.50 9.78
C GLY A 32 3.18 15.87 8.65
N GLN A 33 3.70 16.50 7.60
CA GLN A 33 2.92 16.88 6.42
C GLN A 33 2.27 15.66 5.77
N HIS A 34 3.04 14.56 5.60
CA HIS A 34 2.52 13.32 5.02
C HIS A 34 1.34 12.75 5.83
N SER A 35 1.45 12.74 7.16
CA SER A 35 0.38 12.29 8.04
C SER A 35 -0.88 13.13 7.88
N LEU A 36 -0.72 14.46 7.83
CA LEU A 36 -1.83 15.41 7.74
C LEU A 36 -2.55 15.37 6.38
N THR A 37 -1.82 15.08 5.31
CA THR A 37 -2.37 15.10 3.95
C THR A 37 -2.89 13.74 3.48
N ASN A 38 -2.31 12.63 3.93
CA ASN A 38 -2.61 11.31 3.38
C ASN A 38 -3.22 10.34 4.39
N LEU A 39 -2.74 10.30 5.64
CA LEU A 39 -3.18 9.27 6.59
C LEU A 39 -4.34 9.75 7.47
N TYR A 40 -4.19 10.89 8.11
CA TYR A 40 -5.21 11.41 9.02
C TYR A 40 -6.57 11.65 8.34
N PRO A 41 -6.66 12.19 7.10
CA PRO A 41 -7.94 12.33 6.42
C PRO A 41 -8.67 11.01 6.23
N VAL A 42 -7.96 9.92 6.00
CA VAL A 42 -8.56 8.58 5.88
C VAL A 42 -9.07 8.10 7.23
N LEU A 43 -8.28 8.23 8.30
CA LEU A 43 -8.70 7.86 9.64
C LEU A 43 -9.94 8.63 10.08
N HIS A 44 -9.97 9.93 9.83
CA HIS A 44 -11.11 10.78 10.12
C HIS A 44 -12.36 10.40 9.31
N TYR A 45 -12.20 10.16 8.00
CA TYR A 45 -13.29 9.74 7.13
C TYR A 45 -13.89 8.39 7.56
N LEU A 46 -13.04 7.46 7.96
CA LEU A 46 -13.46 6.14 8.44
C LEU A 46 -14.08 6.18 9.85
N GLY A 47 -13.91 7.28 10.59
CA GLY A 47 -14.35 7.39 11.98
C GLY A 47 -13.55 6.49 12.93
N VAL A 48 -12.24 6.31 12.65
CA VAL A 48 -11.35 5.52 13.52
C VAL A 48 -11.16 6.24 14.86
N PRO A 49 -11.47 5.60 16.00
CA PRO A 49 -11.39 6.23 17.32
C PRO A 49 -9.93 6.46 17.75
N LEU A 50 -9.39 7.65 17.53
CA LEU A 50 -8.06 8.04 18.00
C LEU A 50 -8.16 8.52 19.46
N LYS A 51 -7.51 7.80 20.38
CA LYS A 51 -7.40 8.19 21.79
C LYS A 51 -6.21 9.13 22.03
N TYR A 52 -5.10 8.88 21.32
CA TYR A 52 -3.86 9.64 21.47
C TYR A 52 -3.28 10.10 20.13
N ILE A 53 -2.65 11.29 20.17
CA ILE A 53 -1.66 11.73 19.20
C ILE A 53 -0.36 12.01 19.95
N CYS A 54 0.73 11.32 19.59
CA CYS A 54 2.04 11.51 20.19
C CYS A 54 2.95 12.31 19.25
N VAL A 55 3.60 13.34 19.78
CA VAL A 55 4.55 14.18 19.06
C VAL A 55 5.80 14.44 19.90
N THR A 56 6.84 15.01 19.30
CA THR A 56 8.15 15.14 19.93
C THR A 56 8.35 16.40 20.77
N SER A 57 7.43 17.40 20.70
CA SER A 57 7.61 18.66 21.40
C SER A 57 6.31 19.23 21.94
N GLU A 58 6.38 19.87 23.10
CA GLU A 58 5.27 20.58 23.74
C GLU A 58 4.66 21.65 22.83
N ARG A 59 5.51 22.40 22.10
CA ARG A 59 5.03 23.40 21.14
C ARG A 59 4.10 22.79 20.10
N LYS A 60 4.48 21.63 19.54
CA LYS A 60 3.68 20.92 18.55
C LYS A 60 2.43 20.30 19.17
N ALA A 61 2.55 19.80 20.40
CA ALA A 61 1.41 19.26 21.15
C ALA A 61 0.30 20.31 21.29
N ARG A 62 0.62 21.50 21.75
CA ARG A 62 -0.36 22.60 21.89
C ARG A 62 -1.05 22.98 20.58
N LEU A 63 -0.33 22.99 19.45
CA LEU A 63 -0.92 23.27 18.13
C LEU A 63 -1.90 22.18 17.70
N ILE A 64 -1.60 20.93 18.03
CA ILE A 64 -2.46 19.80 17.70
C ILE A 64 -3.70 19.79 18.58
N GLU A 65 -3.57 20.03 19.88
CA GLU A 65 -4.70 20.15 20.83
C GLU A 65 -5.72 21.20 20.39
N GLN A 66 -5.25 22.35 19.91
CA GLN A 66 -6.12 23.41 19.39
C GLN A 66 -6.91 22.98 18.15
N LYS A 67 -6.33 22.09 17.33
CA LYS A 67 -6.91 21.69 16.04
C LYS A 67 -7.72 20.41 16.11
N PHE A 68 -7.30 19.45 16.92
CA PHE A 68 -7.89 18.09 16.98
C PHE A 68 -8.58 17.90 18.34
N THR A 69 -9.83 18.32 18.41
CA THR A 69 -10.64 18.20 19.62
C THR A 69 -11.02 16.73 19.90
N GLY A 70 -11.04 16.35 21.16
CA GLY A 70 -11.44 15.00 21.57
C GLY A 70 -10.35 13.94 21.52
N VAL A 71 -9.12 14.30 21.14
CA VAL A 71 -7.96 13.43 21.15
C VAL A 71 -6.96 13.93 22.20
N LYS A 72 -6.44 13.04 23.02
CA LYS A 72 -5.39 13.38 24.00
C LYS A 72 -4.05 13.51 23.28
N VAL A 73 -3.38 14.65 23.44
CA VAL A 73 -2.04 14.85 22.88
C VAL A 73 -0.99 14.58 23.96
N THR A 74 0.07 13.88 23.61
CA THR A 74 1.16 13.53 24.53
C THR A 74 2.52 13.63 23.84
N ILE A 75 3.59 13.78 24.63
CA ILE A 75 4.98 13.67 24.18
C ILE A 75 5.61 12.35 24.64
N SER A 76 4.85 11.51 25.35
CA SER A 76 5.30 10.25 25.93
C SER A 76 4.73 9.05 25.20
N LEU A 77 5.58 8.32 24.45
CA LEU A 77 5.18 7.05 23.84
C LEU A 77 4.79 6.01 24.93
N CYS A 78 5.47 6.00 26.06
CA CYS A 78 5.18 5.07 27.17
C CYS A 78 3.74 5.17 27.66
N GLU A 79 3.16 6.35 27.66
CA GLU A 79 1.76 6.55 28.06
C GLU A 79 0.81 5.78 27.13
N ILE A 80 1.06 5.81 25.84
CA ILE A 80 0.28 5.04 24.83
C ILE A 80 0.49 3.54 25.01
N LEU A 81 1.73 3.13 25.21
CA LEU A 81 2.07 1.70 25.28
C LEU A 81 1.51 1.03 26.53
N ASN A 82 1.38 1.77 27.64
CA ASN A 82 0.82 1.28 28.89
C ASN A 82 -0.72 1.30 28.94
N ASP A 83 -1.37 2.00 28.01
CA ASP A 83 -2.84 2.06 27.97
C ASP A 83 -3.42 0.81 27.31
N SER A 84 -4.13 0.00 28.11
CA SER A 84 -4.75 -1.25 27.66
C SER A 84 -5.89 -1.08 26.66
N ASP A 85 -6.52 0.11 26.57
CA ASP A 85 -7.61 0.38 25.64
C ASP A 85 -7.08 0.54 24.21
N VAL A 86 -5.83 1.02 24.05
CA VAL A 86 -5.20 1.19 22.75
C VAL A 86 -4.81 -0.17 22.17
N LYS A 87 -5.41 -0.56 21.05
CA LYS A 87 -5.14 -1.84 20.38
C LYS A 87 -4.27 -1.72 19.15
N GLY A 88 -4.24 -0.56 18.52
CA GLY A 88 -3.42 -0.30 17.34
C GLY A 88 -2.72 1.05 17.40
N VAL A 89 -1.49 1.10 16.89
CA VAL A 89 -0.66 2.30 16.84
C VAL A 89 -0.24 2.56 15.40
N PHE A 90 -0.58 3.75 14.91
CA PHE A 90 -0.10 4.28 13.64
C PHE A 90 1.18 5.07 13.89
N VAL A 91 2.24 4.74 13.15
CA VAL A 91 3.55 5.38 13.26
C VAL A 91 3.90 6.05 11.94
N SER A 92 4.05 7.37 11.96
CA SER A 92 4.49 8.19 10.82
C SER A 92 5.40 9.30 11.33
N ALA A 93 6.54 8.89 11.86
CA ALA A 93 7.61 9.72 12.40
C ALA A 93 8.72 9.94 11.34
N SER A 94 9.89 10.44 11.75
CA SER A 94 11.07 10.45 10.90
C SER A 94 11.58 9.02 10.64
N PRO A 95 12.07 8.69 9.45
CA PRO A 95 12.60 7.35 9.13
C PRO A 95 13.64 6.85 10.14
N SER A 96 14.49 7.73 10.66
CA SER A 96 15.51 7.39 11.66
C SER A 96 14.93 6.94 13.02
N ALA A 97 13.69 7.31 13.33
CA ALA A 97 13.03 6.92 14.58
C ALA A 97 12.13 5.67 14.41
N HIS A 98 11.85 5.26 13.19
CA HIS A 98 10.89 4.21 12.89
C HIS A 98 11.23 2.89 13.60
N PHE A 99 12.47 2.38 13.46
CA PHE A 99 12.89 1.12 14.06
C PHE A 99 12.70 1.11 15.58
N SER A 100 13.13 2.19 16.26
CA SER A 100 13.04 2.29 17.72
C SER A 100 11.57 2.33 18.18
N ILE A 101 10.73 3.12 17.52
CA ILE A 101 9.30 3.23 17.86
C ILE A 101 8.59 1.91 17.56
N ALA A 102 8.81 1.30 16.39
CA ALA A 102 8.24 0.01 16.01
C ALA A 102 8.58 -1.08 17.02
N SER A 103 9.87 -1.16 17.43
CA SER A 103 10.33 -2.13 18.43
C SER A 103 9.60 -1.99 19.76
N GLN A 104 9.35 -0.76 20.23
CA GLN A 104 8.63 -0.51 21.46
C GLN A 104 7.13 -0.89 21.33
N VAL A 105 6.49 -0.53 20.22
CA VAL A 105 5.09 -0.89 19.96
C VAL A 105 4.92 -2.41 19.92
N LEU A 106 5.79 -3.13 19.18
CA LEU A 106 5.74 -4.59 19.09
C LEU A 106 5.95 -5.26 20.44
N ARG A 107 6.92 -4.79 21.27
CA ARG A 107 7.17 -5.27 22.63
C ARG A 107 5.97 -5.08 23.57
N SER A 108 5.14 -4.06 23.33
CA SER A 108 3.92 -3.85 24.12
C SER A 108 2.76 -4.77 23.72
N GLY A 109 2.93 -5.62 22.71
CA GLY A 109 1.88 -6.52 22.19
C GLY A 109 0.77 -5.82 21.42
N LYS A 110 0.94 -4.52 21.06
CA LYS A 110 -0.06 -3.78 20.28
C LYS A 110 0.14 -3.99 18.80
N SER A 111 -0.94 -3.85 18.02
CA SER A 111 -0.87 -3.86 16.56
C SER A 111 -0.16 -2.61 16.04
N LEU A 112 0.69 -2.78 15.02
CA LEU A 112 1.54 -1.74 14.45
C LEU A 112 1.17 -1.46 13.00
N PHE A 113 0.82 -0.22 12.68
CA PHE A 113 0.95 0.33 11.33
C PHE A 113 2.16 1.27 11.32
N ILE A 114 3.07 1.12 10.38
CA ILE A 114 4.25 1.97 10.28
C ILE A 114 4.50 2.41 8.84
N GLU A 115 4.72 3.71 8.65
CA GLU A 115 5.13 4.25 7.36
C GLU A 115 6.50 3.71 6.92
N LYS A 116 6.67 3.66 5.61
CA LYS A 116 7.92 3.26 4.99
C LYS A 116 9.02 4.33 5.21
N PRO A 117 10.29 3.94 5.26
CA PRO A 117 10.78 2.60 5.55
C PRO A 117 10.61 2.27 7.04
N PRO A 118 10.17 1.06 7.41
CA PRO A 118 10.02 0.69 8.83
C PRO A 118 11.38 0.60 9.57
N CYS A 119 12.47 0.43 8.83
CA CYS A 119 13.83 0.28 9.34
C CYS A 119 14.85 0.56 8.23
N GLN A 120 16.15 0.57 8.55
CA GLN A 120 17.21 0.95 7.62
C GLN A 120 17.90 -0.24 6.94
N SER A 121 17.75 -1.45 7.47
CA SER A 121 18.42 -2.65 6.95
C SER A 121 17.55 -3.90 7.02
N LEU A 122 17.99 -4.97 6.33
CA LEU A 122 17.34 -6.28 6.38
C LEU A 122 17.46 -6.89 7.79
N GLU A 123 18.57 -6.69 8.47
CA GLU A 123 18.82 -7.17 9.82
C GLU A 123 17.86 -6.53 10.83
N GLU A 124 17.63 -5.21 10.72
CA GLU A 124 16.64 -4.52 11.53
C GLU A 124 15.22 -5.02 11.23
N LEU A 125 14.90 -5.30 9.96
CA LEU A 125 13.61 -5.87 9.58
C LEU A 125 13.42 -7.25 10.21
N ASP A 126 14.42 -8.13 10.14
CA ASP A 126 14.38 -9.46 10.74
C ASP A 126 14.20 -9.36 12.28
N GLN A 127 14.85 -8.38 12.94
CA GLN A 127 14.61 -8.10 14.36
C GLN A 127 13.16 -7.66 14.65
N LEU A 128 12.56 -6.80 13.82
CA LEU A 128 11.15 -6.41 13.99
C LEU A 128 10.21 -7.61 13.82
N ILE A 129 10.48 -8.49 12.86
CA ILE A 129 9.71 -9.72 12.63
C ILE A 129 9.78 -10.64 13.87
N ASP A 130 10.98 -10.80 14.44
CA ASP A 130 11.18 -11.62 15.63
C ASP A 130 10.51 -11.00 16.86
N LEU A 131 10.58 -9.67 17.04
CA LEU A 131 9.85 -8.96 18.09
C LEU A 131 8.33 -9.16 17.97
N GLN A 132 7.79 -9.03 16.77
CA GLN A 132 6.36 -9.28 16.54
C GLN A 132 5.96 -10.68 17.00
N ARG A 133 6.75 -11.68 16.64
CA ARG A 133 6.51 -13.09 17.00
C ARG A 133 6.66 -13.32 18.50
N LEU A 134 7.73 -12.81 19.10
CA LEU A 134 8.06 -13.01 20.51
C LEU A 134 7.03 -12.40 21.45
N TYR A 135 6.58 -11.19 21.16
CA TYR A 135 5.63 -10.46 22.03
C TYR A 135 4.16 -10.64 21.62
N GLY A 136 3.90 -11.45 20.57
CA GLY A 136 2.54 -11.76 20.14
C GLY A 136 1.76 -10.57 19.61
N SER A 137 2.44 -9.56 19.01
CA SER A 137 1.77 -8.42 18.39
C SER A 137 0.87 -8.93 17.24
N PRO A 138 -0.46 -8.67 17.31
CA PRO A 138 -1.41 -9.41 16.46
C PRO A 138 -1.30 -9.04 14.99
N VAL A 139 -1.06 -7.75 14.70
CA VAL A 139 -1.02 -7.20 13.34
C VAL A 139 0.17 -6.28 13.21
N SER A 140 1.00 -6.48 12.19
CA SER A 140 1.96 -5.48 11.73
C SER A 140 1.71 -5.15 10.27
N MET A 141 1.69 -3.87 9.91
CA MET A 141 1.52 -3.41 8.53
C MET A 141 2.51 -2.28 8.24
N VAL A 142 3.13 -2.33 7.07
CA VAL A 142 4.03 -1.29 6.57
C VAL A 142 3.33 -0.49 5.48
N GLY A 143 3.45 0.83 5.53
CA GLY A 143 2.85 1.78 4.60
C GLY A 143 3.43 1.68 3.18
N LEU A 144 3.02 0.65 2.45
CA LEU A 144 3.32 0.43 1.03
C LEU A 144 2.01 0.44 0.24
N GLN A 145 1.36 1.60 0.27
CA GLN A 145 0.00 1.83 -0.21
C GLN A 145 -0.24 1.39 -1.65
N LYS A 146 0.79 1.38 -2.52
CA LYS A 146 0.62 0.98 -3.93
C LYS A 146 0.10 -0.44 -4.08
N ARG A 147 0.43 -1.36 -3.16
CA ARG A 147 -0.16 -2.70 -3.14
C ARG A 147 -1.69 -2.68 -3.00
N TYR A 148 -2.24 -1.64 -2.37
CA TYR A 148 -3.67 -1.45 -2.11
C TYR A 148 -4.37 -0.56 -3.13
N ALA A 149 -3.63 0.03 -4.06
CA ALA A 149 -4.21 0.82 -5.15
C ALA A 149 -5.18 -0.05 -5.98
N PRO A 150 -6.42 0.42 -6.23
CA PRO A 150 -7.43 -0.37 -6.96
C PRO A 150 -6.94 -0.87 -8.31
N VAL A 151 -6.15 -0.03 -9.00
CA VAL A 151 -5.57 -0.36 -10.31
C VAL A 151 -4.53 -1.48 -10.23
N VAL A 152 -3.72 -1.52 -9.15
CA VAL A 152 -2.72 -2.58 -8.92
C VAL A 152 -3.40 -3.90 -8.56
N GLN A 153 -4.44 -3.85 -7.74
CA GLN A 153 -5.26 -5.02 -7.41
C GLN A 153 -5.91 -5.62 -8.66
N LEU A 154 -6.47 -4.76 -9.52
CA LEU A 154 -7.06 -5.18 -10.79
C LEU A 154 -5.99 -5.79 -11.72
N LEU A 155 -4.84 -5.13 -11.87
CA LEU A 155 -3.73 -5.64 -12.66
C LEU A 155 -3.29 -7.03 -12.15
N LYS A 156 -3.03 -7.18 -10.86
CA LYS A 156 -2.62 -8.46 -10.25
C LYS A 156 -3.64 -9.58 -10.52
N GLN A 157 -4.93 -9.28 -10.38
CA GLN A 157 -6.00 -10.22 -10.70
C GLN A 157 -6.00 -10.64 -12.18
N ARG A 158 -5.68 -9.71 -13.09
CA ARG A 158 -5.58 -10.00 -14.53
C ARG A 158 -4.37 -10.86 -14.83
N LEU A 159 -3.20 -10.46 -14.31
CA LEU A 159 -1.93 -11.16 -14.54
C LEU A 159 -1.94 -12.61 -14.03
N SER A 160 -2.69 -12.92 -12.97
CA SER A 160 -2.81 -14.31 -12.45
C SER A 160 -3.41 -15.30 -13.44
N LYS A 161 -4.00 -14.84 -14.54
CA LYS A 161 -4.63 -15.65 -15.60
C LYS A 161 -3.85 -15.63 -16.91
N GLU A 162 -2.70 -14.95 -16.93
CA GLU A 162 -1.92 -14.71 -18.14
C GLU A 162 -0.57 -15.46 -18.08
N HIS A 163 -0.07 -15.83 -19.25
CA HIS A 163 1.31 -16.26 -19.39
C HIS A 163 2.20 -15.02 -19.57
N LEU A 164 2.98 -14.71 -18.55
CA LEU A 164 3.82 -13.52 -18.51
C LEU A 164 5.05 -13.68 -19.41
N ILE A 165 5.48 -12.60 -20.07
CA ILE A 165 6.68 -12.57 -20.93
C ILE A 165 7.72 -11.63 -20.37
N SER A 166 7.39 -10.34 -20.28
CA SER A 166 8.30 -9.30 -19.81
C SER A 166 7.55 -8.13 -19.20
N TYR A 167 8.24 -7.32 -18.40
CA TYR A 167 7.74 -6.02 -17.97
C TYR A 167 8.81 -4.94 -18.12
N ASP A 168 8.36 -3.71 -18.15
CA ASP A 168 9.18 -2.51 -18.16
C ASP A 168 8.56 -1.48 -17.23
N LEU A 169 9.33 -1.00 -16.23
CA LEU A 169 8.88 -0.08 -15.21
C LEU A 169 9.75 1.17 -15.21
N HIS A 170 9.12 2.34 -15.29
CA HIS A 170 9.78 3.63 -15.15
C HIS A 170 9.30 4.31 -13.86
N TYR A 171 10.24 4.77 -13.05
CA TYR A 171 9.99 5.54 -11.85
C TYR A 171 10.95 6.73 -11.83
N LEU A 172 10.49 7.83 -12.41
CA LEU A 172 11.28 9.02 -12.69
C LEU A 172 10.73 10.17 -11.85
N THR A 173 11.52 10.66 -10.90
CA THR A 173 11.05 11.64 -9.90
C THR A 173 12.05 12.76 -9.67
N GLY A 174 11.67 13.76 -8.87
CA GLY A 174 12.60 14.69 -8.24
C GLY A 174 13.29 14.07 -7.03
N ALA A 175 14.41 14.65 -6.63
CA ALA A 175 15.14 14.26 -5.42
C ALA A 175 14.48 14.83 -4.16
N TYR A 176 14.66 14.13 -3.03
CA TYR A 176 14.52 14.74 -1.71
C TYR A 176 15.87 15.40 -1.32
N PRO A 177 15.84 16.50 -0.55
CA PRO A 177 17.06 17.18 -0.13
C PRO A 177 17.98 16.31 0.73
N GLU A 178 17.40 15.40 1.50
CA GLU A 178 18.08 14.52 2.46
C GLU A 178 17.45 13.13 2.41
N GLY A 179 18.20 12.11 2.78
CA GLY A 179 17.74 10.74 2.91
C GLY A 179 18.38 9.76 1.94
N ASP A 180 18.00 8.49 2.06
CA ASP A 180 18.43 7.39 1.19
C ASP A 180 17.37 7.18 0.08
N CYS A 181 17.69 7.53 -1.15
CA CYS A 181 16.73 7.40 -2.28
C CYS A 181 16.19 5.97 -2.45
N LEU A 182 16.96 4.94 -2.08
CA LEU A 182 16.51 3.54 -2.15
C LEU A 182 15.39 3.24 -1.16
N LEU A 183 15.51 3.72 0.08
CA LEU A 183 14.53 3.49 1.12
C LEU A 183 13.40 4.54 1.10
N ASP A 184 13.70 5.76 0.65
CA ASP A 184 12.72 6.85 0.67
C ASP A 184 11.83 6.89 -0.59
N LEU A 185 12.37 6.51 -1.76
CA LEU A 185 11.68 6.58 -3.04
C LEU A 185 11.60 5.22 -3.73
N TYR A 186 12.72 4.56 -3.95
CA TYR A 186 12.77 3.35 -4.79
C TYR A 186 12.20 2.11 -4.11
N ILE A 187 12.01 2.12 -2.78
CA ILE A 187 11.27 1.07 -2.09
C ILE A 187 9.88 0.83 -2.71
N HIS A 188 9.20 1.88 -3.21
CA HIS A 188 7.87 1.75 -3.82
C HIS A 188 7.87 0.94 -5.12
N PRO A 189 8.67 1.29 -6.17
CA PRO A 189 8.72 0.48 -7.39
C PRO A 189 9.34 -0.90 -7.17
N LEU A 190 10.36 -1.03 -6.32
CA LEU A 190 10.97 -2.32 -5.98
C LEU A 190 9.97 -3.24 -5.25
N ASP A 191 9.21 -2.69 -4.33
CA ASP A 191 8.15 -3.43 -3.64
C ASP A 191 7.00 -3.82 -4.59
N LEU A 192 6.63 -2.93 -5.50
CA LEU A 192 5.57 -3.19 -6.48
C LEU A 192 5.91 -4.39 -7.38
N VAL A 193 7.14 -4.48 -7.89
CA VAL A 193 7.54 -5.62 -8.72
C VAL A 193 7.67 -6.91 -7.93
N CYS A 194 8.18 -6.85 -6.69
CA CYS A 194 8.17 -8.01 -5.78
C CYS A 194 6.73 -8.49 -5.50
N HIS A 195 5.81 -7.56 -5.29
CA HIS A 195 4.40 -7.87 -5.02
C HIS A 195 3.69 -8.49 -6.23
N LEU A 196 3.96 -8.00 -7.43
CA LEU A 196 3.29 -8.47 -8.65
C LEU A 196 3.88 -9.77 -9.18
N PHE A 197 5.21 -9.94 -9.13
CA PHE A 197 5.93 -10.98 -9.86
C PHE A 197 6.70 -11.94 -8.95
N GLY A 198 6.75 -11.68 -7.64
CA GLY A 198 7.50 -12.49 -6.67
C GLY A 198 8.94 -12.04 -6.50
N LYS A 199 9.72 -12.78 -5.71
CA LYS A 199 11.11 -12.48 -5.38
C LYS A 199 11.98 -12.43 -6.64
N PRO A 200 12.71 -11.31 -6.89
CA PRO A 200 13.61 -11.20 -8.04
C PRO A 200 15.07 -11.56 -7.69
N GLU A 201 15.84 -11.82 -8.75
CA GLU A 201 17.30 -11.80 -8.79
C GLU A 201 17.76 -10.67 -9.73
N ILE A 202 18.82 -9.95 -9.35
CA ILE A 202 19.39 -8.89 -10.20
C ILE A 202 20.30 -9.53 -11.25
N LEU A 203 19.91 -9.46 -12.53
CA LEU A 203 20.72 -9.92 -13.66
C LEU A 203 21.74 -8.89 -14.09
N ALA A 204 21.37 -7.61 -14.05
CA ALA A 204 22.24 -6.49 -14.38
C ALA A 204 21.77 -5.23 -13.63
N CYS A 205 22.74 -4.39 -13.28
CA CYS A 205 22.51 -3.08 -12.68
C CYS A 205 23.51 -2.11 -13.30
N HIS A 206 23.03 -0.99 -13.81
CA HIS A 206 23.88 0.05 -14.38
C HIS A 206 23.48 1.41 -13.83
N GLN A 207 24.45 2.10 -13.23
CA GLN A 207 24.24 3.47 -12.77
C GLN A 207 24.43 4.43 -13.96
N VAL A 208 23.38 5.15 -14.34
CA VAL A 208 23.38 6.07 -15.48
C VAL A 208 23.64 7.53 -15.08
N ALA A 209 23.32 7.86 -13.82
CA ALA A 209 23.62 9.15 -13.21
C ALA A 209 23.68 8.97 -11.68
N LYS A 210 23.98 10.06 -10.93
CA LYS A 210 23.93 10.00 -9.47
C LYS A 210 22.53 9.54 -9.01
N ASP A 211 22.49 8.49 -8.22
CA ASP A 211 21.24 7.90 -7.67
C ASP A 211 20.19 7.57 -8.75
N SER A 212 20.65 7.27 -9.98
CA SER A 212 19.79 6.89 -11.12
C SER A 212 20.32 5.62 -11.77
N TYR A 213 19.44 4.65 -12.01
CA TYR A 213 19.83 3.28 -12.33
C TYR A 213 18.92 2.65 -13.38
N ILE A 214 19.50 1.77 -14.20
CA ILE A 214 18.76 0.81 -15.02
C ILE A 214 19.07 -0.58 -14.49
N LEU A 215 18.01 -1.32 -14.11
CA LEU A 215 18.12 -2.68 -13.60
C LEU A 215 17.42 -3.67 -14.54
N MET A 216 17.98 -4.88 -14.61
CA MET A 216 17.31 -6.04 -15.18
C MET A 216 17.09 -7.07 -14.07
N LEU A 217 15.85 -7.48 -13.88
CA LEU A 217 15.43 -8.40 -12.82
C LEU A 217 14.84 -9.68 -13.39
N GLN A 218 15.24 -10.84 -12.83
CA GLN A 218 14.63 -12.14 -13.09
C GLN A 218 13.71 -12.51 -11.92
N HIS A 219 12.43 -12.65 -12.20
CA HIS A 219 11.46 -13.25 -11.28
C HIS A 219 11.16 -14.71 -11.69
N PRO A 220 10.44 -15.50 -10.86
CA PRO A 220 10.17 -16.91 -11.18
C PRO A 220 9.57 -17.17 -12.57
N ASN A 221 8.72 -16.26 -13.07
CA ASN A 221 7.97 -16.44 -14.31
C ASN A 221 8.09 -15.28 -15.30
N ILE A 222 8.95 -14.30 -15.05
CA ILE A 222 9.04 -13.10 -15.89
C ILE A 222 10.40 -12.41 -15.72
N VAL A 223 10.92 -11.82 -16.80
CA VAL A 223 12.07 -10.89 -16.76
C VAL A 223 11.56 -9.48 -16.98
N GLY A 224 12.16 -8.51 -16.32
CA GLY A 224 11.80 -7.12 -16.51
C GLY A 224 12.94 -6.15 -16.33
N THR A 225 12.71 -4.95 -16.80
CA THR A 225 13.60 -3.79 -16.69
C THR A 225 12.96 -2.72 -15.79
N LEU A 226 13.82 -2.03 -15.04
CA LEU A 226 13.42 -0.89 -14.22
C LEU A 226 14.35 0.28 -14.54
N GLU A 227 13.78 1.43 -14.85
CA GLU A 227 14.49 2.71 -14.85
C GLU A 227 14.06 3.48 -13.59
N LEU A 228 15.03 3.69 -12.69
CA LEU A 228 14.85 4.40 -11.43
C LEU A 228 15.68 5.67 -11.48
N SER A 229 15.05 6.86 -11.42
CA SER A 229 15.81 8.11 -11.52
C SER A 229 15.21 9.22 -10.65
N ILE A 230 16.07 9.94 -9.96
CA ILE A 230 15.76 11.19 -9.24
C ILE A 230 16.25 12.44 -10.00
N SER A 231 16.71 12.27 -11.25
CA SER A 231 17.24 13.36 -12.09
C SER A 231 16.14 14.17 -12.80
N TYR A 232 14.87 13.86 -12.52
CA TYR A 232 13.71 14.59 -13.03
C TYR A 232 13.23 15.63 -12.00
N THR A 233 12.07 16.24 -12.24
CA THR A 233 11.42 17.15 -11.29
C THR A 233 10.10 16.54 -10.81
N TRP A 234 9.61 16.98 -9.67
CA TRP A 234 8.31 16.52 -9.16
C TRP A 234 7.13 16.85 -10.08
N THR A 235 7.22 17.94 -10.84
CA THR A 235 6.20 18.34 -11.83
C THR A 235 6.23 17.49 -13.10
N ALA A 236 7.41 16.95 -13.44
CA ALA A 236 7.60 16.07 -14.59
C ALA A 236 7.77 14.59 -14.18
N ALA A 237 7.38 14.24 -12.94
CA ALA A 237 7.49 12.88 -12.45
C ALA A 237 6.65 11.90 -13.29
N GLU A 238 7.24 10.75 -13.60
CA GLU A 238 6.61 9.68 -14.35
C GLU A 238 6.66 8.39 -13.53
N GLU A 239 5.53 7.70 -13.48
CA GLU A 239 5.44 6.35 -12.98
C GLU A 239 4.63 5.53 -13.96
N SER A 240 5.27 4.55 -14.60
CA SER A 240 4.62 3.69 -15.56
C SER A 240 5.09 2.25 -15.43
N LEU A 241 4.18 1.31 -15.66
CA LEU A 241 4.47 -0.12 -15.71
C LEU A 241 3.79 -0.74 -16.93
N LYS A 242 4.57 -1.23 -17.85
CA LYS A 242 4.11 -2.01 -19.00
C LYS A 242 4.37 -3.48 -18.75
N VAL A 243 3.36 -4.32 -18.90
CA VAL A 243 3.48 -5.78 -18.78
C VAL A 243 3.05 -6.44 -20.07
N CYS A 244 3.96 -7.20 -20.68
CA CYS A 244 3.72 -7.99 -21.87
C CYS A 244 3.39 -9.43 -21.47
N THR A 245 2.27 -9.94 -22.00
CA THR A 245 1.86 -11.33 -21.87
C THR A 245 1.79 -12.01 -23.21
N GLN A 246 1.54 -13.30 -23.24
CA GLN A 246 1.35 -14.02 -24.49
C GLN A 246 0.16 -13.46 -25.30
N SER A 247 -0.91 -13.05 -24.64
CA SER A 247 -2.19 -12.65 -25.26
C SER A 247 -2.38 -11.14 -25.41
N CYS A 248 -1.69 -10.31 -24.59
CA CYS A 248 -1.97 -8.89 -24.50
C CYS A 248 -0.81 -8.07 -23.93
N ILE A 249 -1.01 -6.76 -23.89
CA ILE A 249 -0.14 -5.78 -23.23
C ILE A 249 -1.02 -4.98 -22.26
N TYR A 250 -0.58 -4.88 -21.02
CA TYR A 250 -1.12 -3.98 -19.99
C TYR A 250 -0.21 -2.78 -19.83
N ASN A 251 -0.78 -1.57 -19.72
CA ASN A 251 -0.04 -0.37 -19.32
C ASN A 251 -0.75 0.26 -18.14
N LEU A 252 -0.03 0.42 -17.04
CA LEU A 252 -0.44 1.11 -15.83
C LEU A 252 0.31 2.44 -15.78
N LEU A 253 -0.44 3.54 -15.62
CA LEU A 253 0.12 4.89 -15.56
C LEU A 253 -0.30 5.58 -14.26
N LYS A 254 0.69 6.10 -13.50
CA LYS A 254 0.54 6.98 -12.32
C LYS A 254 -0.44 6.45 -11.25
N MET A 255 -0.66 5.14 -11.17
CA MET A 255 -1.69 4.50 -10.32
C MET A 255 -3.13 4.96 -10.61
N GLU A 256 -3.38 5.60 -11.73
CA GLU A 256 -4.67 6.22 -12.07
C GLU A 256 -5.31 5.66 -13.34
N GLU A 257 -4.53 4.96 -14.16
CA GLU A 257 -4.99 4.43 -15.43
C GLU A 257 -4.43 3.03 -15.69
N LEU A 258 -5.28 2.11 -16.14
CA LEU A 258 -4.89 0.79 -16.63
C LEU A 258 -5.52 0.56 -17.99
N THR A 259 -4.67 0.44 -19.01
CA THR A 259 -5.10 0.09 -20.35
C THR A 259 -4.73 -1.34 -20.70
N PHE A 260 -5.46 -1.88 -21.68
CA PHE A 260 -5.31 -3.24 -22.17
C PHE A 260 -5.32 -3.22 -23.70
N LEU A 261 -4.28 -3.79 -24.29
CA LEU A 261 -4.19 -4.01 -25.73
C LEU A 261 -4.07 -5.51 -26.03
N ARG A 262 -5.10 -6.08 -26.62
CA ARG A 262 -5.09 -7.48 -27.05
C ARG A 262 -4.16 -7.65 -28.27
N LYS A 263 -3.32 -8.67 -28.26
CA LYS A 263 -2.53 -9.06 -29.43
C LYS A 263 -3.45 -9.67 -30.47
N THR A 264 -3.22 -9.34 -31.73
CA THR A 264 -3.95 -9.92 -32.86
C THR A 264 -3.56 -11.40 -33.00
N PRO A 265 -4.54 -12.34 -33.07
CA PRO A 265 -4.22 -13.75 -33.26
C PRO A 265 -3.65 -14.04 -34.63
N SER A 266 -2.95 -15.14 -34.76
CA SER A 266 -2.57 -15.70 -36.06
C SER A 266 -3.50 -16.84 -36.43
N LEU A 267 -3.83 -16.97 -37.70
CA LEU A 267 -4.58 -18.07 -38.27
C LEU A 267 -3.63 -18.87 -39.18
N LEU A 268 -3.40 -20.13 -38.87
CA LEU A 268 -2.45 -20.98 -39.63
C LEU A 268 -1.04 -20.37 -39.77
N GLY A 269 -0.57 -19.68 -38.71
CA GLY A 269 0.73 -19.00 -38.73
C GLY A 269 0.75 -17.64 -39.42
N ILE A 270 -0.36 -17.23 -40.06
CA ILE A 270 -0.48 -15.92 -40.71
C ILE A 270 -1.15 -14.94 -39.73
N PRO A 271 -0.49 -13.83 -39.35
CA PRO A 271 -1.12 -12.78 -38.56
C PRO A 271 -2.41 -12.26 -39.22
N VAL A 272 -3.52 -12.24 -38.50
CA VAL A 272 -4.83 -11.80 -39.03
C VAL A 272 -4.77 -10.38 -39.56
N GLU A 273 -3.89 -9.54 -39.03
CA GLU A 273 -3.63 -8.19 -39.51
C GLU A 273 -3.07 -8.10 -40.95
N LYS A 274 -2.51 -9.20 -41.49
CA LYS A 274 -2.14 -9.31 -42.90
C LYS A 274 -3.34 -9.61 -43.81
N ILE A 275 -4.40 -10.14 -43.26
CA ILE A 275 -5.61 -10.52 -44.02
C ILE A 275 -6.65 -9.37 -43.95
N ARG A 276 -6.65 -8.61 -42.86
CA ARG A 276 -7.62 -7.54 -42.60
C ARG A 276 -6.86 -6.29 -42.15
N PRO A 277 -7.29 -5.08 -42.53
CA PRO A 277 -6.65 -3.86 -42.07
C PRO A 277 -6.49 -3.86 -40.53
N PRO A 278 -5.34 -3.52 -39.98
CA PRO A 278 -5.09 -3.58 -38.55
C PRO A 278 -6.03 -2.61 -37.82
N TYR A 279 -6.85 -3.15 -36.94
CA TYR A 279 -7.67 -2.38 -36.02
C TYR A 279 -7.05 -2.49 -34.63
N LYS A 280 -6.49 -1.39 -34.14
CA LYS A 280 -5.90 -1.32 -32.81
C LYS A 280 -6.94 -0.72 -31.83
N ALA A 281 -7.53 -1.57 -30.98
CA ALA A 281 -8.44 -1.12 -29.92
C ALA A 281 -7.71 -1.17 -28.58
N ILE A 282 -7.46 -0.01 -27.99
CA ILE A 282 -7.02 0.12 -26.61
C ILE A 282 -8.28 0.18 -25.74
N LYS A 283 -8.37 -0.71 -24.75
CA LYS A 283 -9.46 -0.74 -23.80
C LYS A 283 -8.96 -0.22 -22.45
N TYR A 284 -9.68 0.75 -21.89
CA TYR A 284 -9.50 1.17 -20.52
C TYR A 284 -10.13 0.14 -19.59
N LEU A 285 -9.35 -0.44 -18.70
CA LEU A 285 -9.82 -1.32 -17.63
C LEU A 285 -10.09 -0.54 -16.35
N TYR A 286 -9.34 0.51 -16.13
CA TYR A 286 -9.48 1.46 -15.02
C TYR A 286 -9.05 2.84 -15.52
N ALA A 287 -9.77 3.86 -15.11
CA ALA A 287 -9.37 5.25 -15.25
C ALA A 287 -9.99 6.05 -14.13
N ARG A 288 -9.22 6.90 -13.46
CA ARG A 288 -9.73 7.83 -12.46
C ARG A 288 -10.57 8.90 -13.16
N ASN A 289 -11.74 9.18 -12.65
CA ASN A 289 -12.62 10.21 -13.20
C ASN A 289 -12.55 11.47 -12.32
N ASP A 290 -11.92 12.50 -12.80
CA ASP A 290 -11.72 13.77 -12.08
C ASP A 290 -12.98 14.64 -12.02
N PHE A 291 -13.96 14.38 -12.88
CA PHE A 291 -15.18 15.18 -12.96
C PHE A 291 -16.10 15.02 -11.74
N ALA A 292 -16.23 13.80 -11.22
CA ALA A 292 -17.12 13.54 -10.09
C ALA A 292 -16.34 13.49 -8.76
N PRO A 293 -16.56 14.41 -7.82
CA PRO A 293 -15.81 14.47 -6.55
C PRO A 293 -16.35 13.45 -5.53
N ILE A 294 -16.25 12.18 -5.86
CA ILE A 294 -16.58 11.06 -4.96
C ILE A 294 -15.30 10.39 -4.45
N LEU A 295 -15.42 9.63 -3.36
CA LEU A 295 -14.27 8.96 -2.74
C LEU A 295 -13.42 8.16 -3.73
N THR A 296 -14.05 7.37 -4.61
CA THR A 296 -13.35 6.51 -5.57
C THR A 296 -12.57 7.27 -6.64
N ASN A 297 -12.86 8.57 -6.80
CA ASN A 297 -12.13 9.47 -7.72
C ASN A 297 -11.11 10.35 -7.00
N ASN A 298 -11.00 10.21 -5.68
CA ASN A 298 -10.01 10.92 -4.89
C ASN A 298 -8.63 10.26 -5.04
N GLN A 299 -7.58 11.06 -5.13
CA GLN A 299 -6.21 10.56 -5.27
C GLN A 299 -5.76 9.70 -4.09
N ILE A 300 -6.16 10.03 -2.86
CA ILE A 300 -5.88 9.21 -1.67
C ILE A 300 -6.42 7.78 -1.85
N TYR A 301 -7.58 7.64 -2.49
CA TYR A 301 -8.15 6.32 -2.79
C TYR A 301 -7.41 5.64 -3.94
N SER A 302 -7.19 6.33 -5.07
CA SER A 302 -6.52 5.72 -6.24
C SER A 302 -5.09 5.31 -5.97
N GLN A 303 -4.37 6.03 -5.12
CA GLN A 303 -3.01 5.70 -4.68
C GLN A 303 -2.96 4.56 -3.65
N GLY A 304 -4.09 4.16 -3.05
CA GLY A 304 -4.19 3.00 -2.17
C GLY A 304 -4.25 3.29 -0.67
N TYR A 305 -3.99 4.51 -0.21
CA TYR A 305 -4.00 4.87 1.23
C TYR A 305 -5.29 4.50 1.95
N PHE A 306 -6.44 4.76 1.31
CA PHE A 306 -7.73 4.45 1.89
C PHE A 306 -7.89 2.94 2.16
N ASN A 307 -7.58 2.12 1.16
CA ASN A 307 -7.73 0.67 1.27
C ASN A 307 -6.70 0.07 2.25
N GLU A 308 -5.49 0.62 2.29
CA GLU A 308 -4.43 0.18 3.19
C GLU A 308 -4.82 0.40 4.65
N ILE A 309 -5.21 1.64 5.02
CA ILE A 309 -5.63 1.99 6.38
C ILE A 309 -6.87 1.19 6.79
N SER A 310 -7.86 1.06 5.88
CA SER A 310 -9.05 0.22 6.14
C SER A 310 -8.66 -1.22 6.44
N ALA A 311 -7.74 -1.80 5.66
CA ALA A 311 -7.28 -3.17 5.84
C ALA A 311 -6.59 -3.38 7.20
N PHE A 312 -5.78 -2.42 7.65
CA PHE A 312 -5.17 -2.47 8.97
C PHE A 312 -6.21 -2.44 10.09
N VAL A 313 -7.06 -1.43 10.10
CA VAL A 313 -8.10 -1.27 11.15
C VAL A 313 -9.03 -2.48 11.19
N GLU A 314 -9.53 -2.94 10.04
CA GLU A 314 -10.37 -4.13 9.99
C GLU A 314 -9.67 -5.40 10.50
N SER A 315 -8.35 -5.52 10.28
CA SER A 315 -7.58 -6.66 10.78
C SER A 315 -7.45 -6.63 12.30
N VAL A 316 -7.19 -5.46 12.89
CA VAL A 316 -7.14 -5.27 14.35
C VAL A 316 -8.49 -5.59 14.98
N GLU A 317 -9.59 -5.04 14.43
CA GLU A 317 -10.95 -5.28 14.92
C GLU A 317 -11.34 -6.78 14.87
N LYS A 318 -11.00 -7.47 13.77
CA LYS A 318 -11.31 -8.90 13.62
C LYS A 318 -10.57 -9.79 14.63
N ILE A 319 -9.30 -9.50 14.89
CA ILE A 319 -8.48 -10.32 15.82
C ILE A 319 -8.89 -10.06 17.25
N ALA A 320 -9.07 -8.80 17.63
CA ALA A 320 -9.46 -8.44 18.98
C ALA A 320 -10.85 -8.99 19.34
N ASN A 321 -11.81 -9.00 18.40
CA ASN A 321 -13.11 -9.64 18.57
C ASN A 321 -13.02 -11.17 18.79
N ARG A 322 -12.07 -11.86 18.13
CA ARG A 322 -11.87 -13.30 18.33
C ARG A 322 -11.32 -13.63 19.72
N SER A 323 -10.53 -12.76 20.32
CA SER A 323 -9.97 -12.94 21.66
C SER A 323 -11.00 -12.68 22.77
N THR A 324 -12.01 -11.86 22.51
CA THR A 324 -13.06 -11.50 23.49
C THR A 324 -14.21 -12.52 23.53
N PHE A 325 -14.45 -13.21 22.40
CA PHE A 325 -15.48 -14.26 22.31
C PHE A 325 -14.81 -15.63 22.15
N GLY A 326 -14.44 -16.24 23.25
CA GLY A 326 -14.17 -17.67 23.30
C GLY A 326 -15.39 -18.44 22.80
N ARG A 327 -15.28 -19.06 21.59
CA ARG A 327 -16.26 -19.90 20.89
C ARG A 327 -17.59 -19.21 20.56
N LEU A 328 -17.66 -18.61 19.38
CA LEU A 328 -18.96 -18.35 18.75
C LEU A 328 -19.64 -19.67 18.34
N PRO A 329 -20.98 -19.79 18.52
CA PRO A 329 -21.75 -20.91 17.96
C PRO A 329 -21.65 -20.91 16.43
N LEU A 330 -21.40 -22.05 15.85
CA LEU A 330 -21.54 -22.32 14.42
C LEU A 330 -22.98 -22.01 13.98
N GLY A 331 -23.19 -20.93 13.27
CA GLY A 331 -24.50 -20.66 12.67
C GLY A 331 -24.80 -19.18 12.41
N ASP A 332 -24.12 -18.55 11.49
CA ASP A 332 -24.72 -17.61 10.50
C ASP A 332 -23.75 -17.27 9.35
N GLU A 333 -23.64 -18.16 8.41
CA GLU A 333 -22.85 -18.00 7.18
C GLU A 333 -23.47 -17.04 6.14
N ARG A 334 -24.53 -16.28 6.46
CA ARG A 334 -25.30 -15.52 5.47
C ARG A 334 -25.09 -14.01 5.48
N ARG A 335 -24.08 -13.49 6.13
CA ARG A 335 -23.69 -12.09 5.93
C ARG A 335 -22.42 -11.98 5.10
N ARG A 336 -22.53 -12.38 3.84
CA ARG A 336 -21.49 -12.10 2.85
C ARG A 336 -21.44 -10.59 2.61
N LEU A 337 -20.41 -9.94 3.16
CA LEU A 337 -19.83 -8.74 2.55
C LEU A 337 -19.58 -9.04 1.07
N PRO A 338 -19.68 -8.05 0.14
CA PRO A 338 -19.27 -8.31 -1.23
C PRO A 338 -17.88 -8.91 -1.14
N LYS A 339 -17.74 -10.11 -1.66
CA LYS A 339 -16.48 -10.82 -1.76
C LYS A 339 -15.52 -9.90 -2.53
N GLN A 340 -14.61 -9.24 -1.83
CA GLN A 340 -13.32 -8.96 -2.41
C GLN A 340 -12.67 -10.35 -2.57
N GLU A 341 -12.92 -10.99 -3.70
CA GLU A 341 -12.22 -12.19 -4.14
C GLU A 341 -10.83 -11.77 -4.62
N GLY A 342 -10.00 -11.24 -3.71
CA GLY A 342 -8.59 -11.10 -3.84
C GLY A 342 -7.97 -11.69 -2.58
N LYS A 343 -7.05 -12.64 -2.72
CA LYS A 343 -6.21 -13.11 -1.62
C LYS A 343 -5.73 -11.88 -0.87
N ASN A 344 -5.99 -11.80 0.45
CA ASN A 344 -5.69 -10.67 1.30
C ASN A 344 -4.29 -10.13 0.99
N VAL A 345 -4.23 -8.97 0.35
CA VAL A 345 -3.01 -8.19 0.24
C VAL A 345 -2.78 -7.64 1.64
N PHE A 346 -1.72 -8.07 2.28
CA PHE A 346 -1.35 -7.62 3.59
C PHE A 346 0.16 -7.32 3.59
N THR A 347 0.52 -6.07 3.84
CA THR A 347 1.92 -5.60 3.87
C THR A 347 2.55 -5.79 5.25
N GLY A 348 2.40 -6.98 5.85
CA GLY A 348 3.06 -7.31 7.11
C GLY A 348 4.59 -7.29 6.97
N LEU A 349 5.30 -7.11 8.07
CA LEU A 349 6.77 -7.07 8.10
C LEU A 349 7.42 -8.24 7.34
N GLN A 350 6.90 -9.45 7.50
CA GLN A 350 7.40 -10.63 6.77
C GLN A 350 7.21 -10.51 5.25
N SER A 351 6.14 -9.87 4.79
CA SER A 351 5.79 -9.79 3.35
C SER A 351 6.66 -8.83 2.54
N ILE A 352 7.41 -7.97 3.22
CA ILE A 352 8.33 -7.00 2.60
C ILE A 352 9.79 -7.46 2.64
N ARG A 353 10.05 -8.65 3.20
CA ARG A 353 11.41 -9.17 3.35
C ARG A 353 12.14 -9.34 2.02
N ASP A 354 11.44 -9.81 0.98
CA ASP A 354 12.01 -9.93 -0.37
C ASP A 354 12.38 -8.56 -0.96
N THR A 355 11.60 -7.51 -0.69
CA THR A 355 11.91 -6.14 -1.08
C THR A 355 13.18 -5.64 -0.38
N TYR A 356 13.33 -5.87 0.92
CA TYR A 356 14.54 -5.51 1.65
C TYR A 356 15.76 -6.31 1.20
N GLN A 357 15.60 -7.58 0.89
CA GLN A 357 16.67 -8.41 0.33
C GLN A 357 17.12 -7.88 -1.03
N LEU A 358 16.19 -7.48 -1.89
CA LEU A 358 16.49 -6.84 -3.17
C LEU A 358 17.26 -5.53 -2.97
N ILE A 359 16.81 -4.65 -2.06
CA ILE A 359 17.48 -3.39 -1.74
C ILE A 359 18.90 -3.64 -1.18
N SER A 360 19.07 -4.60 -0.29
CA SER A 360 20.39 -4.97 0.26
C SER A 360 21.34 -5.44 -0.83
N THR A 361 20.87 -6.33 -1.72
CA THR A 361 21.67 -6.79 -2.86
C THR A 361 22.01 -5.63 -3.81
N PHE A 362 21.05 -4.76 -4.06
CA PHE A 362 21.24 -3.58 -4.91
C PHE A 362 22.33 -2.65 -4.33
N LYS A 363 22.28 -2.34 -3.04
CA LYS A 363 23.32 -1.54 -2.36
C LYS A 363 24.72 -2.14 -2.53
N THR A 364 24.85 -3.46 -2.51
CA THR A 364 26.14 -4.14 -2.67
C THR A 364 26.70 -4.06 -4.09
N ILE A 365 25.83 -4.01 -5.12
CA ILE A 365 26.25 -3.97 -6.53
C ILE A 365 26.49 -2.55 -7.01
N SER A 366 25.82 -1.54 -6.43
CA SER A 366 25.91 -0.13 -6.84
C SER A 366 27.06 0.64 -6.19
N VAL A 367 27.89 0.00 -5.35
CA VAL A 367 29.15 0.49 -4.82
C VAL A 367 30.30 0.02 -5.70
#